data_fc58fd6be686b13ec244a485e88d6b73
#
_entry.id   fc58fd6be686b13ec244a485e88d6b73
#
_cell.length_a   1.000
_cell.length_b   1.000
_cell.length_c   1.000
_cell.angle_alpha   90.00
_cell.angle_beta   90.00
_cell.angle_gamma   90.00
#
_symmetry.space_group_name_H-M   'P 1'
#
loop_
_entity.id
_entity.type
_entity.pdbx_description
1 polymer ?
#
loop_
_entity_poly.entity_id
_entity_poly.type
_entity_poly.pdbx_seq_one_letter_code
_entity_poly.pdbx_strand_id
1 'polypeptide(L)'
;MSSIAITSAETLASPPPDLQGKAELEALEISCVLRQQSICVTLDGKTIFLSSLILVLLIHFLDACHAEVLVALLPVVLLVHNDFQNFINLGPGGTPSTFSGYLRISWFRLWALSDPLAPPEPDPLRLPTSGVLRRQRLPYRAGPRPVVAGIAPQRQLDQHGSRESYRALRWSMAKLANRNPKKFGTEKSCLEKHGLALFARHPVQTNCQGEICHVHDSDHSMHMCLHPEDIKQVLEKGWGQRHPLAWKSRFLKSPVSPDFVMVYAPRGEICFEAIKNYRRLSNITNIDLVLDDEELQVVCTIIEAAIWYTVAEELEMGIFPKPM
;
A
#
# COMPACT_ATOMS: atom_id res chain seq x y z
N MET A 1 33.22 -3.58 -3.40
CA MET A 1 33.35 -2.11 -3.38
C MET A 1 33.45 -1.64 -4.82
N SER A 2 32.34 -1.18 -5.38
CA SER A 2 32.37 -0.51 -6.70
C SER A 2 31.63 0.80 -6.52
N SER A 3 32.42 1.88 -6.42
CA SER A 3 31.92 3.25 -6.41
C SER A 3 31.52 3.63 -7.82
N ILE A 4 30.26 3.90 -8.07
CA ILE A 4 29.79 4.55 -9.28
C ILE A 4 29.99 6.06 -9.08
N ALA A 5 30.96 6.62 -9.80
CA ALA A 5 31.17 8.07 -9.88
C ALA A 5 30.02 8.69 -10.69
N ILE A 6 29.21 9.52 -10.06
CA ILE A 6 28.26 10.37 -10.77
C ILE A 6 29.00 11.58 -11.30
N THR A 7 29.13 11.65 -12.60
CA THR A 7 29.73 12.80 -13.31
C THR A 7 28.75 13.98 -13.25
N SER A 8 29.26 15.15 -12.93
CA SER A 8 28.53 16.40 -12.79
C SER A 8 27.74 16.77 -14.05
N ALA A 9 26.47 17.12 -13.83
CA ALA A 9 25.58 17.59 -14.88
C ALA A 9 26.01 18.99 -15.38
N GLU A 10 26.20 19.10 -16.68
CA GLU A 10 26.29 20.37 -17.38
C GLU A 10 24.94 21.11 -17.25
N THR A 11 25.04 22.42 -17.02
CA THR A 11 23.91 23.34 -16.97
C THR A 11 23.25 23.44 -18.35
N LEU A 12 22.25 22.62 -18.63
CA LEU A 12 21.41 22.73 -19.81
C LEU A 12 20.31 23.77 -19.56
N ALA A 13 20.10 24.63 -20.57
CA ALA A 13 19.02 25.62 -20.60
C ALA A 13 17.68 24.96 -20.31
N SER A 14 16.81 25.66 -19.54
CA SER A 14 15.51 25.18 -19.14
C SER A 14 14.69 24.69 -20.34
N PRO A 15 14.22 23.45 -20.36
CA PRO A 15 13.41 22.94 -21.45
C PRO A 15 12.04 23.63 -21.50
N PRO A 16 11.37 23.67 -22.67
CA PRO A 16 10.05 24.23 -22.81
C PRO A 16 9.03 23.55 -21.86
N PRO A 17 7.95 24.25 -21.46
CA PRO A 17 7.02 23.83 -20.38
C PRO A 17 6.39 22.43 -20.56
N ASP A 18 6.24 21.97 -21.77
CA ASP A 18 5.73 20.63 -22.12
C ASP A 18 6.76 19.51 -21.92
N LEU A 19 8.06 19.86 -21.95
CA LEU A 19 9.17 18.93 -21.66
C LEU A 19 9.56 18.92 -20.18
N GLN A 20 9.29 19.99 -19.43
CA GLN A 20 9.52 20.01 -17.97
C GLN A 20 8.69 18.98 -17.24
N GLY A 21 7.39 18.85 -17.55
CA GLY A 21 6.54 17.84 -16.97
C GLY A 21 6.98 16.39 -17.26
N LYS A 22 7.63 16.20 -18.41
CA LYS A 22 8.16 14.88 -18.80
C LYS A 22 9.47 14.54 -18.07
N ALA A 23 10.36 15.54 -17.93
CA ALA A 23 11.63 15.39 -17.19
C ALA A 23 11.37 15.18 -15.68
N GLU A 24 10.39 15.88 -15.09
CA GLU A 24 9.98 15.64 -13.70
C GLU A 24 9.35 14.25 -13.52
N LEU A 25 8.62 13.76 -14.52
CA LEU A 25 8.04 12.43 -14.53
C LEU A 25 9.11 11.33 -14.53
N GLU A 26 10.11 11.46 -15.44
CA GLU A 26 11.23 10.54 -15.54
C GLU A 26 12.12 10.58 -14.28
N ALA A 27 12.37 11.76 -13.73
CA ALA A 27 13.13 11.90 -12.48
C ALA A 27 12.43 11.28 -11.28
N LEU A 28 11.09 11.34 -11.22
CA LEU A 28 10.27 10.70 -10.20
C LEU A 28 10.25 9.17 -10.36
N GLU A 29 10.16 8.65 -11.59
CA GLU A 29 10.25 7.21 -11.86
C GLU A 29 11.64 6.67 -11.49
N ILE A 30 12.72 7.35 -11.88
CA ILE A 30 14.10 6.99 -11.51
C ILE A 30 14.26 7.02 -9.98
N SER A 31 13.73 8.02 -9.30
CA SER A 31 13.80 8.12 -7.84
C SER A 31 13.00 7.01 -7.14
N CYS A 32 11.86 6.60 -7.71
CA CYS A 32 11.05 5.49 -7.22
C CYS A 32 11.77 4.15 -7.39
N VAL A 33 12.37 3.92 -8.56
CA VAL A 33 13.15 2.70 -8.86
C VAL A 33 14.40 2.62 -7.97
N LEU A 34 15.14 3.71 -7.79
CA LEU A 34 16.31 3.75 -6.90
C LEU A 34 15.92 3.52 -5.44
N ARG A 35 14.79 4.06 -4.99
CA ARG A 35 14.26 3.84 -3.65
C ARG A 35 13.84 2.40 -3.44
N GLN A 36 13.23 1.78 -4.43
CA GLN A 36 12.83 0.37 -4.41
C GLN A 36 14.04 -0.57 -4.33
N GLN A 37 15.12 -0.28 -5.06
CA GLN A 37 16.37 -1.06 -4.98
C GLN A 37 17.03 -1.00 -3.61
N SER A 38 16.95 0.12 -2.89
CA SER A 38 17.53 0.27 -1.56
C SER A 38 16.80 -0.53 -0.47
N ILE A 39 15.54 -0.91 -0.69
CA ILE A 39 14.74 -1.74 0.24
C ILE A 39 15.08 -3.23 0.11
N CYS A 40 15.63 -3.66 -1.02
CA CYS A 40 15.90 -5.07 -1.32
C CYS A 40 17.17 -5.62 -0.66
N VAL A 41 17.92 -4.85 0.12
CA VAL A 41 19.06 -5.36 0.87
C VAL A 41 18.58 -6.07 2.12
N THR A 42 18.31 -7.36 1.99
CA THR A 42 18.02 -8.22 3.13
C THR A 42 19.30 -8.86 3.63
N LEU A 43 19.64 -8.59 4.90
CA LEU A 43 20.68 -9.35 5.58
C LEU A 43 20.09 -10.71 6.00
N ASP A 44 20.74 -11.79 5.64
CA ASP A 44 20.35 -13.12 6.13
C ASP A 44 20.70 -13.24 7.62
N GLY A 45 19.70 -12.98 8.47
CA GLY A 45 19.83 -12.99 9.92
C GLY A 45 20.32 -14.32 10.48
N LYS A 46 19.97 -15.46 9.84
CA LYS A 46 20.41 -16.80 10.29
C LYS A 46 21.89 -16.99 10.03
N THR A 47 22.36 -16.63 8.84
CA THR A 47 23.79 -16.73 8.49
C THR A 47 24.63 -15.80 9.34
N ILE A 48 24.20 -14.57 9.57
CA ILE A 48 24.91 -13.61 10.42
C ILE A 48 24.98 -14.11 11.86
N PHE A 49 23.85 -14.60 12.40
CA PHE A 49 23.81 -15.15 13.76
C PHE A 49 24.74 -16.35 13.93
N LEU A 50 24.70 -17.31 12.99
CA LEU A 50 25.55 -18.50 13.02
C LEU A 50 27.03 -18.14 12.91
N SER A 51 27.40 -17.24 11.99
CA SER A 51 28.77 -16.76 11.83
C SER A 51 29.28 -16.06 13.08
N SER A 52 28.44 -15.24 13.74
CA SER A 52 28.78 -14.58 14.99
C SER A 52 28.98 -15.56 16.13
N LEU A 53 28.11 -16.56 16.23
CA LEU A 53 28.22 -17.60 17.25
C LEU A 53 29.52 -18.40 17.10
N ILE A 54 29.88 -18.80 15.87
CA ILE A 54 31.13 -19.50 15.60
C ILE A 54 32.33 -18.61 15.97
N LEU A 55 32.29 -17.34 15.66
CA LEU A 55 33.37 -16.38 15.93
C LEU A 55 33.52 -16.13 17.45
N VAL A 56 32.41 -16.00 18.18
CA VAL A 56 32.41 -15.92 19.67
C VAL A 56 33.05 -17.16 20.30
N LEU A 57 32.68 -18.36 19.84
CA LEU A 57 33.28 -19.60 20.32
C LEU A 57 34.79 -19.69 20.04
N LEU A 58 35.22 -19.24 18.85
CA LEU A 58 36.65 -19.20 18.52
C LEU A 58 37.43 -18.23 19.41
N ILE A 59 36.87 -17.03 19.66
CA ILE A 59 37.51 -16.01 20.51
C ILE A 59 37.52 -16.43 21.97
N HIS A 60 36.50 -17.18 22.42
CA HIS A 60 36.42 -17.72 23.78
C HIS A 60 37.66 -18.56 24.15
N PHE A 61 38.17 -19.34 23.21
CA PHE A 61 39.40 -20.10 23.42
C PHE A 61 40.68 -19.23 23.52
N LEU A 62 40.57 -17.92 23.15
CA LEU A 62 41.68 -16.95 23.24
C LEU A 62 41.64 -16.09 24.50
N ASP A 63 40.71 -16.37 25.42
CA ASP A 63 40.53 -15.66 26.71
C ASP A 63 40.31 -14.13 26.55
N ALA A 64 39.65 -13.72 25.45
CA ALA A 64 39.46 -12.32 25.05
C ALA A 64 38.00 -11.87 25.19
N CYS A 65 37.46 -11.86 26.41
CA CYS A 65 36.01 -11.62 26.66
C CYS A 65 35.48 -10.27 26.08
N HIS A 66 36.30 -9.21 25.98
CA HIS A 66 35.88 -7.95 25.36
C HIS A 66 35.64 -8.12 23.86
N ALA A 67 36.45 -8.91 23.17
CA ALA A 67 36.25 -9.20 21.76
C ALA A 67 35.00 -10.05 21.50
N GLU A 68 34.67 -10.97 22.40
CA GLU A 68 33.43 -11.76 22.35
C GLU A 68 32.19 -10.90 22.42
N VAL A 69 32.17 -9.92 23.34
CA VAL A 69 31.05 -8.97 23.46
C VAL A 69 30.88 -8.14 22.18
N LEU A 70 31.97 -7.64 21.60
CA LEU A 70 31.93 -6.88 20.35
C LEU A 70 31.42 -7.73 19.18
N VAL A 71 31.91 -8.97 19.05
CA VAL A 71 31.49 -9.90 18.00
C VAL A 71 30.03 -10.31 18.15
N ALA A 72 29.52 -10.44 19.38
CA ALA A 72 28.11 -10.74 19.65
C ALA A 72 27.18 -9.53 19.37
N LEU A 73 27.61 -8.32 19.75
CA LEU A 73 26.77 -7.12 19.63
C LEU A 73 26.76 -6.52 18.23
N LEU A 74 27.89 -6.53 17.50
CA LEU A 74 28.00 -5.91 16.19
C LEU A 74 26.97 -6.41 15.18
N PRO A 75 26.74 -7.72 15.00
CA PRO A 75 25.70 -8.22 14.10
C PRO A 75 24.29 -7.79 14.50
N VAL A 76 24.00 -7.75 15.81
CA VAL A 76 22.70 -7.30 16.31
C VAL A 76 22.47 -5.83 15.96
N VAL A 77 23.49 -4.98 16.16
CA VAL A 77 23.43 -3.56 15.79
C VAL A 77 23.26 -3.40 14.29
N LEU A 78 23.98 -4.17 13.47
CA LEU A 78 23.84 -4.12 12.00
C LEU A 78 22.48 -4.57 11.54
N LEU A 79 21.89 -5.63 12.12
CA LEU A 79 20.55 -6.09 11.80
C LEU A 79 19.49 -5.07 12.20
N VAL A 80 19.57 -4.51 13.39
CA VAL A 80 18.66 -3.45 13.85
C VAL A 80 18.79 -2.21 12.98
N HIS A 81 20.00 -1.80 12.64
CA HIS A 81 20.25 -0.66 11.75
C HIS A 81 19.66 -0.90 10.36
N ASN A 82 19.90 -2.06 9.77
CA ASN A 82 19.34 -2.42 8.46
C ASN A 82 17.80 -2.44 8.50
N ASP A 83 17.19 -3.03 9.53
CA ASP A 83 15.73 -3.06 9.68
C ASP A 83 15.14 -1.66 9.89
N PHE A 84 15.86 -0.80 10.64
CA PHE A 84 15.49 0.61 10.80
C PHE A 84 15.56 1.37 9.46
N GLN A 85 16.60 1.16 8.65
CA GLN A 85 16.70 1.77 7.32
C GLN A 85 15.58 1.28 6.40
N ASN A 86 15.27 -0.01 6.42
CA ASN A 86 14.15 -0.57 5.67
C ASN A 86 12.82 0.06 6.09
N PHE A 87 12.59 0.27 7.40
CA PHE A 87 11.40 0.97 7.90
C PHE A 87 11.31 2.41 7.37
N ILE A 88 12.41 3.17 7.39
CA ILE A 88 12.45 4.55 6.87
C ILE A 88 12.20 4.57 5.37
N ASN A 89 12.78 3.63 4.63
CA ASN A 89 12.68 3.55 3.17
C ASN A 89 11.27 3.21 2.67
N LEU A 90 10.37 2.67 3.50
CA LEU A 90 8.95 2.51 3.15
C LEU A 90 8.24 3.86 2.93
N GLY A 91 8.87 4.96 3.32
CA GLY A 91 8.34 6.31 3.15
C GLY A 91 7.37 6.72 4.27
N PRO A 92 6.67 7.85 4.07
CA PRO A 92 5.76 8.37 5.06
C PRO A 92 4.54 7.45 5.22
N GLY A 93 3.98 7.40 6.45
CA GLY A 93 2.82 6.59 6.78
C GLY A 93 2.25 6.95 8.13
N GLY A 94 1.37 6.11 8.67
CA GLY A 94 0.68 6.33 9.94
C GLY A 94 1.59 6.44 11.16
N THR A 95 2.84 5.98 11.05
CA THR A 95 3.87 6.07 12.10
C THR A 95 5.00 6.98 11.62
N PRO A 96 5.48 7.91 12.46
CA PRO A 96 6.60 8.77 12.10
C PRO A 96 7.87 7.98 11.73
N SER A 97 8.58 8.42 10.69
CA SER A 97 9.86 7.84 10.25
C SER A 97 11.00 8.24 11.20
N THR A 98 10.90 7.87 12.47
CA THR A 98 11.84 8.16 13.56
C THR A 98 12.19 6.89 14.30
N PHE A 99 13.24 6.90 15.10
CA PHE A 99 13.62 5.75 15.92
C PHE A 99 12.52 5.36 16.93
N SER A 100 11.79 6.32 17.52
CA SER A 100 10.65 6.04 18.39
C SER A 100 9.48 5.39 17.63
N GLY A 101 9.23 5.83 16.39
CA GLY A 101 8.27 5.19 15.49
C GLY A 101 8.67 3.75 15.14
N TYR A 102 9.94 3.53 14.86
CA TYR A 102 10.49 2.20 14.63
C TYR A 102 10.31 1.26 15.83
N LEU A 103 10.63 1.72 17.04
CA LEU A 103 10.41 0.94 18.27
C LEU A 103 8.93 0.57 18.46
N ARG A 104 8.03 1.52 18.18
CA ARG A 104 6.58 1.27 18.23
C ARG A 104 6.16 0.19 17.22
N ILE A 105 6.66 0.25 15.98
CA ILE A 105 6.34 -0.75 14.95
C ILE A 105 6.96 -2.11 15.30
N SER A 106 8.18 -2.13 15.84
CA SER A 106 8.85 -3.36 16.30
C SER A 106 8.06 -4.02 17.43
N TRP A 107 7.48 -3.25 18.34
CA TRP A 107 6.54 -3.75 19.35
C TRP A 107 5.28 -4.36 18.71
N PHE A 108 4.66 -3.69 17.74
CA PHE A 108 3.48 -4.22 17.05
C PHE A 108 3.76 -5.48 16.23
N ARG A 109 4.98 -5.69 15.74
CA ARG A 109 5.38 -6.92 15.05
C ARG A 109 5.18 -8.18 15.90
N LEU A 110 5.30 -8.07 17.23
CA LEU A 110 5.09 -9.18 18.15
C LEU A 110 3.64 -9.69 18.15
N TRP A 111 2.70 -8.84 17.75
CA TRP A 111 1.26 -9.09 17.74
C TRP A 111 0.69 -9.15 16.32
N ALA A 112 1.53 -9.07 15.30
CA ALA A 112 1.09 -9.11 13.92
C ALA A 112 0.46 -10.47 13.58
N LEU A 113 -0.52 -10.44 12.65
CA LEU A 113 -1.10 -11.66 12.11
C LEU A 113 -0.01 -12.57 11.55
N SER A 114 -0.05 -13.84 11.92
CA SER A 114 0.85 -14.87 11.38
C SER A 114 0.51 -15.21 9.92
N ASP A 115 -0.77 -15.15 9.58
CA ASP A 115 -1.26 -15.36 8.21
C ASP A 115 -2.19 -14.22 7.78
N PRO A 116 -1.71 -13.27 6.96
CA PRO A 116 -2.52 -12.18 6.44
C PRO A 116 -3.51 -12.63 5.35
N LEU A 117 -3.44 -13.89 4.90
CA LEU A 117 -4.34 -14.43 3.88
C LEU A 117 -5.50 -15.25 4.48
N ALA A 118 -5.48 -15.51 5.77
CA ALA A 118 -6.61 -16.12 6.45
C ALA A 118 -7.77 -15.10 6.61
N PRO A 119 -8.99 -15.39 6.12
CA PRO A 119 -10.13 -14.47 6.25
C PRO A 119 -10.54 -14.31 7.72
N PRO A 120 -11.07 -13.13 8.11
CA PRO A 120 -11.61 -12.94 9.44
C PRO A 120 -12.94 -13.67 9.61
N GLU A 121 -13.29 -14.03 10.85
CA GLU A 121 -14.58 -14.61 11.16
C GLU A 121 -15.68 -13.54 11.04
N PRO A 122 -16.82 -13.85 10.38
CA PRO A 122 -17.98 -12.98 10.35
C PRO A 122 -18.57 -12.76 11.75
N ASP A 123 -19.01 -11.54 12.02
CA ASP A 123 -19.74 -11.21 13.23
C ASP A 123 -21.22 -11.07 12.87
N PRO A 124 -22.10 -12.01 13.27
CA PRO A 124 -23.50 -12.02 12.86
C PRO A 124 -24.31 -10.83 13.42
N LEU A 125 -23.77 -10.13 14.41
CA LEU A 125 -24.42 -8.96 15.01
C LEU A 125 -24.03 -7.64 14.32
N ARG A 126 -23.09 -7.70 13.38
CA ARG A 126 -22.62 -6.52 12.66
C ARG A 126 -23.46 -6.23 11.42
N LEU A 127 -23.78 -4.96 11.20
CA LEU A 127 -24.42 -4.49 9.98
C LEU A 127 -23.36 -3.90 9.03
N PRO A 128 -23.52 -4.08 7.70
CA PRO A 128 -24.48 -4.97 7.03
C PRO A 128 -24.19 -6.45 7.34
N THR A 129 -25.19 -7.32 7.24
CA THR A 129 -25.09 -8.74 7.62
C THR A 129 -24.42 -9.62 6.55
N SER A 130 -24.21 -9.10 5.35
CA SER A 130 -23.59 -9.83 4.23
C SER A 130 -22.74 -8.92 3.38
N GLY A 131 -21.72 -9.49 2.73
CA GLY A 131 -20.94 -8.84 1.70
C GLY A 131 -21.65 -8.78 0.35
N VAL A 132 -21.14 -7.98 -0.57
CA VAL A 132 -21.70 -7.78 -1.92
C VAL A 132 -20.85 -8.39 -3.04
N LEU A 133 -19.56 -8.58 -2.82
CA LEU A 133 -18.62 -9.05 -3.87
C LEU A 133 -18.95 -10.48 -4.35
N ARG A 134 -19.58 -11.30 -3.52
CA ARG A 134 -20.03 -12.63 -3.95
C ARG A 134 -21.01 -12.59 -5.11
N ARG A 135 -21.84 -11.54 -5.18
CA ARG A 135 -22.81 -11.33 -6.27
C ARG A 135 -22.14 -10.82 -7.54
N GLN A 136 -21.05 -10.08 -7.42
CA GLN A 136 -20.35 -9.41 -8.52
C GLN A 136 -19.27 -10.26 -9.20
N ARG A 137 -18.97 -11.47 -8.66
CA ARG A 137 -18.02 -12.45 -9.24
C ARG A 137 -16.67 -11.86 -9.61
N LEU A 138 -15.91 -11.38 -8.59
CA LEU A 138 -14.55 -10.88 -8.82
C LEU A 138 -13.72 -11.89 -9.64
N PRO A 139 -13.04 -11.45 -10.72
CA PRO A 139 -12.09 -12.29 -11.43
C PRO A 139 -10.88 -12.61 -10.57
N TYR A 140 -10.11 -13.62 -10.93
CA TYR A 140 -8.80 -13.84 -10.33
C TYR A 140 -7.82 -12.79 -10.84
N ARG A 141 -7.03 -12.21 -9.94
CA ARG A 141 -5.92 -11.36 -10.33
C ARG A 141 -4.85 -12.20 -11.00
N ALA A 142 -4.43 -11.82 -12.19
CA ALA A 142 -3.42 -12.54 -12.95
C ALA A 142 -2.04 -12.45 -12.30
N GLY A 143 -1.26 -13.51 -12.37
CA GLY A 143 0.12 -13.57 -11.89
C GLY A 143 0.27 -13.69 -10.36
N PRO A 144 1.50 -13.59 -9.85
CA PRO A 144 1.78 -13.71 -8.43
C PRO A 144 1.26 -12.51 -7.63
N ARG A 145 1.08 -12.69 -6.32
CA ARG A 145 0.80 -11.57 -5.41
C ARG A 145 2.04 -10.68 -5.31
N PRO A 146 1.85 -9.36 -5.15
CA PRO A 146 2.98 -8.47 -4.91
C PRO A 146 3.67 -8.78 -3.57
N VAL A 147 4.94 -8.46 -3.51
CA VAL A 147 5.70 -8.47 -2.26
C VAL A 147 5.26 -7.27 -1.44
N VAL A 148 4.83 -7.53 -0.21
CA VAL A 148 4.37 -6.47 0.71
C VAL A 148 5.26 -6.43 1.93
N ALA A 149 5.64 -5.24 2.37
CA ALA A 149 6.45 -5.01 3.56
C ALA A 149 5.85 -3.96 4.49
N GLY A 150 6.31 -4.01 5.74
CA GLY A 150 5.95 -3.05 6.77
C GLY A 150 4.59 -3.30 7.42
N ILE A 151 4.26 -2.44 8.37
CA ILE A 151 3.01 -2.48 9.12
C ILE A 151 2.33 -1.10 9.05
N ALA A 152 3.02 -0.06 9.46
CA ALA A 152 2.58 1.33 9.35
C ALA A 152 3.81 2.23 9.15
N PRO A 153 4.20 2.47 7.90
CA PRO A 153 3.48 2.14 6.67
C PRO A 153 3.51 0.66 6.27
N GLN A 154 2.48 0.19 5.58
CA GLN A 154 2.44 -1.06 4.84
C GLN A 154 2.46 -0.74 3.34
N ARG A 155 3.37 -1.32 2.57
CA ARG A 155 3.61 -0.97 1.15
C ARG A 155 3.86 -2.20 0.29
N GLN A 156 3.40 -2.12 -0.97
CA GLN A 156 3.91 -2.99 -2.02
C GLN A 156 5.34 -2.59 -2.37
N LEU A 157 6.21 -3.58 -2.54
CA LEU A 157 7.60 -3.36 -2.95
C LEU A 157 7.80 -3.58 -4.46
N ASP A 158 6.86 -4.24 -5.10
CA ASP A 158 6.82 -4.51 -6.53
C ASP A 158 5.39 -4.35 -7.07
N GLN A 159 5.20 -4.48 -8.37
CA GLN A 159 3.90 -4.41 -9.05
C GLN A 159 3.10 -3.14 -8.66
N HIS A 160 3.78 -2.00 -8.60
CA HIS A 160 3.14 -0.72 -8.29
C HIS A 160 2.07 -0.38 -9.33
N GLY A 161 1.04 0.34 -8.91
CA GLY A 161 0.01 0.84 -9.82
C GLY A 161 0.55 1.92 -10.75
N SER A 162 -0.10 2.06 -11.91
CA SER A 162 0.21 3.17 -12.82
C SER A 162 -0.19 4.50 -12.20
N ARG A 163 0.48 5.58 -12.58
CA ARG A 163 0.14 6.94 -12.13
C ARG A 163 -1.26 7.36 -12.61
N GLU A 164 -1.65 6.86 -13.75
CA GLU A 164 -2.96 7.11 -14.37
C GLU A 164 -4.07 6.45 -13.56
N SER A 165 -3.91 5.17 -13.21
CA SER A 165 -4.86 4.45 -12.35
C SER A 165 -4.97 5.14 -10.97
N TYR A 166 -3.85 5.58 -10.40
CA TYR A 166 -3.85 6.36 -9.16
C TYR A 166 -4.64 7.67 -9.27
N ARG A 167 -4.43 8.43 -10.37
CA ARG A 167 -5.18 9.68 -10.62
C ARG A 167 -6.67 9.41 -10.83
N ALA A 168 -7.00 8.34 -11.58
CA ALA A 168 -8.38 7.92 -11.80
C ALA A 168 -9.08 7.55 -10.49
N LEU A 169 -8.44 6.78 -9.62
CA LEU A 169 -8.97 6.45 -8.30
C LEU A 169 -9.23 7.69 -7.46
N ARG A 170 -8.26 8.60 -7.34
CA ARG A 170 -8.41 9.85 -6.60
C ARG A 170 -9.54 10.73 -7.15
N TRP A 171 -9.59 10.87 -8.46
CA TRP A 171 -10.63 11.64 -9.12
C TRP A 171 -12.02 11.06 -8.86
N SER A 172 -12.16 9.74 -8.92
CA SER A 172 -13.43 9.05 -8.69
C SER A 172 -13.92 9.16 -7.26
N MET A 173 -13.00 9.04 -6.28
CA MET A 173 -13.33 9.29 -4.88
C MET A 173 -13.80 10.73 -4.66
N ALA A 174 -13.10 11.71 -5.22
CA ALA A 174 -13.48 13.12 -5.13
C ALA A 174 -14.82 13.39 -5.85
N LYS A 175 -15.03 12.82 -7.04
CA LYS A 175 -16.28 12.93 -7.80
C LYS A 175 -17.47 12.35 -7.04
N LEU A 176 -17.30 11.18 -6.41
CA LEU A 176 -18.34 10.56 -5.59
C LEU A 176 -18.72 11.46 -4.41
N ALA A 177 -17.73 11.98 -3.68
CA ALA A 177 -17.96 12.88 -2.56
C ALA A 177 -18.66 14.17 -2.99
N ASN A 178 -18.23 14.78 -4.10
CA ASN A 178 -18.83 16.01 -4.65
C ASN A 178 -20.28 15.80 -5.14
N ARG A 179 -20.59 14.60 -5.66
CA ARG A 179 -21.97 14.27 -6.08
C ARG A 179 -22.90 14.00 -4.88
N ASN A 180 -22.35 13.55 -3.77
CA ASN A 180 -23.09 13.15 -2.58
C ASN A 180 -22.54 13.85 -1.31
N PRO A 181 -22.48 15.20 -1.25
CA PRO A 181 -21.79 15.92 -0.19
C PRO A 181 -22.42 15.76 1.20
N LYS A 182 -23.69 15.34 1.26
CA LYS A 182 -24.37 15.03 2.53
C LYS A 182 -23.98 13.66 3.08
N LYS A 183 -23.49 12.76 2.24
CA LYS A 183 -23.12 11.38 2.63
C LYS A 183 -21.62 11.19 2.76
N PHE A 184 -20.83 11.81 1.89
CA PHE A 184 -19.40 11.61 1.76
C PHE A 184 -18.61 12.92 1.82
N GLY A 185 -17.32 12.78 2.13
CA GLY A 185 -16.31 13.81 2.05
C GLY A 185 -14.96 13.20 1.71
N THR A 186 -14.04 14.03 1.25
CA THR A 186 -12.65 13.64 1.04
C THR A 186 -11.75 14.51 1.90
N GLU A 187 -10.84 13.86 2.59
CA GLU A 187 -9.84 14.50 3.46
C GLU A 187 -8.53 13.69 3.40
N LYS A 188 -7.55 14.17 4.13
CA LYS A 188 -6.34 13.42 4.38
C LYS A 188 -6.66 12.19 5.26
N SER A 189 -6.12 11.01 4.90
CA SER A 189 -6.33 9.80 5.71
C SER A 189 -5.96 10.01 7.17
N CYS A 190 -6.84 9.61 8.07
CA CYS A 190 -6.60 9.66 9.50
C CYS A 190 -5.68 8.54 9.99
N LEU A 191 -5.63 7.41 9.28
CA LEU A 191 -4.78 6.26 9.59
C LEU A 191 -3.37 6.46 9.03
N GLU A 192 -3.28 6.78 7.74
CA GLU A 192 -2.02 6.93 7.01
C GLU A 192 -1.32 8.27 7.31
N LYS A 193 -2.06 9.30 7.70
CA LYS A 193 -1.58 10.69 7.87
C LYS A 193 -1.14 11.37 6.56
N HIS A 194 -1.29 10.70 5.45
CA HIS A 194 -0.94 11.12 4.09
C HIS A 194 -2.00 10.60 3.10
N GLY A 195 -1.93 11.06 1.85
CA GLY A 195 -2.82 10.60 0.80
C GLY A 195 -4.27 11.05 0.94
N LEU A 196 -5.04 10.84 -0.12
CA LEU A 196 -6.47 11.14 -0.17
C LEU A 196 -7.27 9.96 0.39
N ALA A 197 -8.20 10.26 1.28
CA ALA A 197 -9.16 9.29 1.80
C ALA A 197 -10.61 9.73 1.53
N LEU A 198 -11.48 8.74 1.37
CA LEU A 198 -12.92 8.88 1.29
C LEU A 198 -13.53 8.60 2.65
N PHE A 199 -14.43 9.48 3.10
CA PHE A 199 -15.08 9.37 4.40
C PHE A 199 -16.61 9.33 4.24
N ALA A 200 -17.26 8.50 5.06
CA ALA A 200 -18.70 8.55 5.28
C ALA A 200 -19.01 9.55 6.41
N ARG A 201 -20.04 10.38 6.21
CA ARG A 201 -20.51 11.30 7.25
C ARG A 201 -21.38 10.62 8.29
N HIS A 202 -22.08 9.58 7.91
CA HIS A 202 -22.99 8.80 8.76
C HIS A 202 -22.69 7.30 8.62
N PRO A 203 -21.53 6.82 9.11
CA PRO A 203 -21.15 5.44 8.96
C PRO A 203 -21.98 4.51 9.86
N VAL A 204 -22.42 3.38 9.33
CA VAL A 204 -22.97 2.26 10.10
C VAL A 204 -21.84 1.48 10.77
N GLN A 205 -20.74 1.29 10.05
CA GLN A 205 -19.49 0.79 10.59
C GLN A 205 -18.44 1.91 10.58
N THR A 206 -17.72 2.06 11.67
CA THR A 206 -16.71 3.11 11.77
C THR A 206 -15.31 2.51 11.95
N ASN A 207 -14.40 3.00 11.13
CA ASN A 207 -12.97 2.90 11.33
C ASN A 207 -12.42 4.33 11.21
N CYS A 208 -11.67 4.80 12.20
CA CYS A 208 -11.08 6.12 12.18
C CYS A 208 -12.00 7.23 11.60
N GLN A 209 -13.02 7.63 12.35
CA GLN A 209 -13.92 8.75 12.00
C GLN A 209 -14.73 8.55 10.71
N GLY A 210 -15.01 7.31 10.33
CA GLY A 210 -15.78 7.00 9.12
C GLY A 210 -14.95 6.93 7.84
N GLU A 211 -13.64 6.79 7.95
CA GLU A 211 -12.79 6.54 6.78
C GLU A 211 -13.17 5.22 6.12
N ILE A 212 -13.54 5.28 4.84
CA ILE A 212 -13.92 4.13 4.01
C ILE A 212 -12.68 3.49 3.43
N CYS A 213 -11.89 4.30 2.72
CA CYS A 213 -10.64 3.88 2.06
C CYS A 213 -9.69 5.06 1.86
N HIS A 214 -8.42 4.75 1.69
CA HIS A 214 -7.41 5.70 1.21
C HIS A 214 -6.47 5.02 0.23
N VAL A 215 -5.87 5.83 -0.63
CA VAL A 215 -4.89 5.41 -1.63
C VAL A 215 -3.52 5.97 -1.27
N HIS A 216 -2.48 5.13 -1.37
CA HIS A 216 -1.11 5.52 -1.08
C HIS A 216 -0.49 6.26 -2.27
N ASP A 217 0.26 7.33 -1.97
CA ASP A 217 0.96 8.12 -2.99
C ASP A 217 2.21 7.40 -3.53
N SER A 218 2.76 6.42 -2.79
CA SER A 218 4.06 5.80 -3.08
C SER A 218 3.97 4.57 -3.97
N ASP A 219 3.00 3.70 -3.73
CA ASP A 219 2.85 2.40 -4.41
C ASP A 219 1.49 2.20 -5.05
N HIS A 220 0.59 3.18 -4.86
CA HIS A 220 -0.77 3.24 -5.37
C HIS A 220 -1.70 2.12 -4.89
N SER A 221 -1.27 1.31 -3.92
CA SER A 221 -2.14 0.39 -3.20
C SER A 221 -3.09 1.15 -2.27
N MET A 222 -4.08 0.46 -1.74
CA MET A 222 -5.12 1.07 -0.92
C MET A 222 -5.31 0.31 0.38
N HIS A 223 -5.79 1.01 1.40
CA HIS A 223 -6.39 0.37 2.56
C HIS A 223 -7.87 0.70 2.66
N MET A 224 -8.65 -0.27 3.13
CA MET A 224 -10.09 -0.10 3.37
C MET A 224 -10.62 -1.13 4.35
N CYS A 225 -11.82 -0.87 4.90
CA CYS A 225 -12.56 -1.87 5.65
C CYS A 225 -13.61 -2.53 4.75
N LEU A 226 -13.69 -3.85 4.81
CA LEU A 226 -14.64 -4.66 4.04
C LEU A 226 -15.42 -5.60 4.95
N HIS A 227 -16.58 -6.02 4.49
CA HIS A 227 -17.30 -7.11 5.14
C HIS A 227 -16.45 -8.41 5.13
N PRO A 228 -16.43 -9.23 6.18
CA PRO A 228 -15.63 -10.47 6.23
C PRO A 228 -15.82 -11.41 5.04
N GLU A 229 -17.03 -11.52 4.50
CA GLU A 229 -17.29 -12.31 3.28
C GLU A 229 -16.62 -11.72 2.05
N ASP A 230 -16.58 -10.38 1.94
CA ASP A 230 -15.91 -9.67 0.85
C ASP A 230 -14.40 -9.75 1.00
N ILE A 231 -13.88 -9.67 2.24
CA ILE A 231 -12.46 -9.93 2.52
C ILE A 231 -12.07 -11.30 2.01
N LYS A 232 -12.87 -12.33 2.31
CA LYS A 232 -12.63 -13.69 1.81
C LYS A 232 -12.50 -13.71 0.29
N GLN A 233 -13.40 -13.05 -0.45
CA GLN A 233 -13.33 -12.97 -1.92
C GLN A 233 -12.05 -12.24 -2.39
N VAL A 234 -11.71 -11.11 -1.78
CA VAL A 234 -10.49 -10.34 -2.11
C VAL A 234 -9.23 -11.18 -1.89
N LEU A 235 -9.17 -11.93 -0.78
CA LEU A 235 -8.05 -12.80 -0.46
C LEU A 235 -7.96 -13.99 -1.43
N GLU A 236 -9.04 -14.73 -1.62
CA GLU A 236 -9.07 -15.91 -2.50
C GLU A 236 -8.76 -15.56 -3.95
N LYS A 237 -9.24 -14.42 -4.44
CA LYS A 237 -9.03 -13.96 -5.81
C LYS A 237 -7.69 -13.24 -6.04
N GLY A 238 -6.88 -13.05 -5.00
CA GLY A 238 -5.53 -12.49 -5.13
C GLY A 238 -5.46 -10.96 -5.18
N TRP A 239 -6.52 -10.24 -4.82
CA TRP A 239 -6.60 -8.79 -4.91
C TRP A 239 -6.09 -8.04 -3.69
N GLY A 240 -5.78 -8.74 -2.60
CA GLY A 240 -5.34 -8.09 -1.38
C GLY A 240 -4.85 -9.05 -0.31
N GLN A 241 -4.56 -8.48 0.84
CA GLN A 241 -4.21 -9.19 2.07
C GLN A 241 -4.71 -8.40 3.28
N ARG A 242 -4.91 -9.05 4.40
CA ARG A 242 -5.26 -8.36 5.65
C ARG A 242 -4.11 -7.51 6.14
N HIS A 243 -4.44 -6.39 6.76
CA HIS A 243 -3.43 -5.59 7.45
C HIS A 243 -2.83 -6.40 8.61
N PRO A 244 -1.51 -6.37 8.85
CA PRO A 244 -0.87 -7.16 9.91
C PRO A 244 -1.45 -6.96 11.31
N LEU A 245 -2.01 -5.78 11.58
CA LEU A 245 -2.65 -5.47 12.85
C LEU A 245 -4.19 -5.67 12.84
N ALA A 246 -4.77 -6.26 11.78
CA ALA A 246 -6.21 -6.51 11.70
C ALA A 246 -6.62 -7.78 12.47
N TRP A 247 -6.34 -7.82 13.76
CA TRP A 247 -6.69 -8.93 14.66
C TRP A 247 -7.71 -8.53 15.71
N LYS A 248 -8.42 -9.50 16.25
CA LYS A 248 -9.27 -9.37 17.44
C LYS A 248 -8.57 -9.97 18.65
N SER A 249 -8.54 -9.25 19.75
CA SER A 249 -8.09 -9.78 21.04
C SER A 249 -9.04 -9.32 22.14
N ARG A 250 -9.19 -10.18 23.15
CA ARG A 250 -9.99 -9.88 24.35
C ARG A 250 -9.23 -8.93 25.29
N PHE A 251 -7.90 -8.93 25.23
CA PHE A 251 -7.04 -8.24 26.19
C PHE A 251 -6.35 -7.00 25.61
N LEU A 252 -6.14 -6.95 24.31
CA LEU A 252 -5.43 -5.87 23.63
C LEU A 252 -6.32 -5.25 22.56
N LYS A 253 -6.36 -3.91 22.52
CA LYS A 253 -7.06 -3.18 21.46
C LYS A 253 -6.11 -3.00 20.28
N SER A 254 -6.49 -3.54 19.13
CA SER A 254 -5.77 -3.26 17.90
C SER A 254 -5.93 -1.79 17.48
N PRO A 255 -4.90 -1.15 16.92
CA PRO A 255 -4.99 0.21 16.39
C PRO A 255 -5.83 0.32 15.12
N VAL A 256 -6.13 -0.78 14.44
CA VAL A 256 -6.98 -0.83 13.24
C VAL A 256 -8.12 -1.83 13.42
N SER A 257 -9.16 -1.71 12.58
CA SER A 257 -10.26 -2.68 12.57
C SER A 257 -9.77 -4.08 12.19
N PRO A 258 -10.34 -5.16 12.74
CA PRO A 258 -10.06 -6.52 12.30
C PRO A 258 -10.45 -6.77 10.83
N ASP A 259 -11.29 -5.93 10.27
CA ASP A 259 -11.80 -6.00 8.90
C ASP A 259 -11.01 -5.09 7.93
N PHE A 260 -9.84 -4.63 8.39
CA PHE A 260 -8.97 -3.73 7.62
C PHE A 260 -8.03 -4.52 6.72
N VAL A 261 -8.06 -4.20 5.42
CA VAL A 261 -7.32 -4.89 4.38
C VAL A 261 -6.51 -3.93 3.53
N MET A 262 -5.42 -4.43 2.99
CA MET A 262 -4.69 -3.82 1.89
C MET A 262 -5.22 -4.42 0.59
N VAL A 263 -5.66 -3.57 -0.33
CA VAL A 263 -6.01 -3.92 -1.71
C VAL A 263 -4.85 -3.52 -2.60
N TYR A 264 -4.40 -4.45 -3.43
CA TYR A 264 -3.25 -4.23 -4.29
C TYR A 264 -3.55 -3.22 -5.38
N ALA A 265 -2.53 -2.46 -5.76
CA ALA A 265 -2.62 -1.47 -6.82
C ALA A 265 -2.99 -2.13 -8.16
N PRO A 266 -3.88 -1.52 -8.96
CA PRO A 266 -4.12 -1.94 -10.33
C PRO A 266 -2.88 -1.67 -11.19
N ARG A 267 -2.40 -2.68 -11.92
CA ARG A 267 -1.14 -2.59 -12.69
C ARG A 267 -1.27 -1.85 -14.01
N GLY A 268 -2.47 -1.53 -14.44
CA GLY A 268 -2.88 -0.96 -15.71
C GLY A 268 -1.75 -0.52 -16.64
N GLU A 269 -1.51 -1.30 -17.67
CA GLU A 269 -0.78 -0.82 -18.84
C GLU A 269 -1.75 0.05 -19.64
N ILE A 270 -1.69 1.36 -19.43
CA ILE A 270 -2.28 2.26 -20.40
C ILE A 270 -1.42 2.09 -21.66
N CYS A 271 -2.03 1.51 -22.67
CA CYS A 271 -1.44 1.44 -23.99
C CYS A 271 -1.24 2.87 -24.48
N PHE A 272 -0.07 3.45 -24.19
CA PHE A 272 0.31 4.83 -24.56
C PHE A 272 0.12 5.08 -26.07
N GLU A 273 0.21 4.03 -26.87
CA GLU A 273 -0.08 4.06 -28.31
C GLU A 273 -1.58 4.24 -28.63
N ALA A 274 -2.47 3.67 -27.84
CA ALA A 274 -3.90 3.88 -28.02
C ALA A 274 -4.31 5.33 -27.70
N ILE A 275 -3.70 5.94 -26.68
CA ILE A 275 -3.94 7.34 -26.32
C ILE A 275 -3.37 8.28 -27.38
N LYS A 276 -2.18 8.03 -27.92
CA LYS A 276 -1.60 8.82 -29.02
C LYS A 276 -2.48 8.76 -30.28
N ASN A 277 -2.96 7.59 -30.66
CA ASN A 277 -3.82 7.42 -31.82
C ASN A 277 -5.20 8.04 -31.61
N TYR A 278 -5.76 7.95 -30.40
CA TYR A 278 -7.06 8.56 -30.07
C TYR A 278 -6.97 10.09 -30.00
N ARG A 279 -5.90 10.69 -29.45
CA ARG A 279 -5.66 12.14 -29.49
C ARG A 279 -5.50 12.69 -30.92
N ARG A 280 -5.03 11.86 -31.84
CA ARG A 280 -4.84 12.25 -33.26
C ARG A 280 -6.15 12.24 -34.06
N LEU A 281 -7.14 11.43 -33.61
CA LEU A 281 -8.43 11.24 -34.31
C LEU A 281 -9.59 12.04 -33.72
N SER A 282 -9.47 12.52 -32.48
CA SER A 282 -10.53 13.24 -31.81
C SER A 282 -10.07 14.63 -31.36
N ASN A 283 -10.65 15.68 -31.93
CA ASN A 283 -10.59 17.07 -31.44
C ASN A 283 -11.35 17.27 -30.10
N ILE A 284 -11.32 16.29 -29.18
CA ILE A 284 -12.09 16.31 -27.96
C ILE A 284 -11.25 16.91 -26.85
N THR A 285 -11.63 18.11 -26.42
CA THR A 285 -11.03 18.85 -25.30
C THR A 285 -11.54 18.41 -23.92
N ASN A 286 -12.50 17.50 -23.84
CA ASN A 286 -12.99 16.89 -22.61
C ASN A 286 -12.53 15.44 -22.55
N ILE A 287 -11.64 15.16 -21.62
CA ILE A 287 -11.05 13.84 -21.37
C ILE A 287 -12.05 13.00 -20.56
N ASP A 288 -13.04 12.43 -21.22
CA ASP A 288 -13.64 11.17 -20.78
C ASP A 288 -12.72 10.05 -21.29
N LEU A 289 -11.55 9.94 -20.67
CA LEU A 289 -10.65 8.81 -20.87
C LEU A 289 -11.38 7.56 -20.37
N VAL A 290 -11.94 6.80 -21.28
CA VAL A 290 -12.33 5.40 -21.04
C VAL A 290 -11.04 4.64 -20.85
N LEU A 291 -10.60 4.55 -19.59
CA LEU A 291 -9.55 3.62 -19.16
C LEU A 291 -10.20 2.24 -19.21
N ASP A 292 -9.91 1.49 -20.27
CA ASP A 292 -10.30 0.07 -20.39
C ASP A 292 -9.30 -0.79 -19.58
N ASP A 293 -9.18 -0.47 -18.30
CA ASP A 293 -8.30 -1.15 -17.35
C ASP A 293 -9.17 -2.06 -16.47
N GLU A 294 -9.18 -3.34 -16.82
CA GLU A 294 -9.95 -4.36 -16.09
C GLU A 294 -9.57 -4.41 -14.60
N GLU A 295 -8.28 -4.25 -14.27
CA GLU A 295 -7.84 -4.25 -12.87
C GLU A 295 -8.35 -3.02 -12.11
N LEU A 296 -8.36 -1.85 -12.75
CA LEU A 296 -8.91 -0.64 -12.16
C LEU A 296 -10.42 -0.79 -11.90
N GLN A 297 -11.16 -1.41 -12.83
CA GLN A 297 -12.59 -1.70 -12.64
C GLN A 297 -12.82 -2.60 -11.42
N VAL A 298 -11.99 -3.66 -11.27
CA VAL A 298 -12.07 -4.55 -10.12
C VAL A 298 -11.77 -3.82 -8.81
N VAL A 299 -10.75 -2.96 -8.79
CA VAL A 299 -10.43 -2.16 -7.60
C VAL A 299 -11.58 -1.22 -7.25
N CYS A 300 -12.22 -0.59 -8.25
CA CYS A 300 -13.42 0.24 -8.02
C CYS A 300 -14.58 -0.57 -7.45
N THR A 301 -14.81 -1.78 -7.95
CA THR A 301 -15.82 -2.70 -7.40
C THR A 301 -15.53 -3.06 -5.93
N ILE A 302 -14.24 -3.23 -5.57
CA ILE A 302 -13.85 -3.47 -4.17
C ILE A 302 -14.08 -2.21 -3.32
N ILE A 303 -13.84 -1.00 -3.85
CA ILE A 303 -14.17 0.26 -3.15
C ILE A 303 -15.68 0.38 -2.93
N GLU A 304 -16.50 0.02 -3.91
CA GLU A 304 -17.97 -0.01 -3.79
C GLU A 304 -18.43 -0.95 -2.67
N ALA A 305 -17.76 -2.10 -2.52
CA ALA A 305 -18.00 -2.99 -1.39
C ALA A 305 -17.57 -2.39 -0.04
N ALA A 306 -16.49 -1.59 0.00
CA ALA A 306 -16.11 -0.85 1.21
C ALA A 306 -17.12 0.25 1.55
N ILE A 307 -17.69 0.92 0.56
CA ILE A 307 -18.78 1.89 0.73
C ILE A 307 -20.00 1.18 1.32
N TRP A 308 -20.42 0.06 0.70
CA TRP A 308 -21.49 -0.78 1.22
C TRP A 308 -21.29 -1.17 2.68
N TYR A 309 -20.10 -1.67 3.02
CA TYR A 309 -19.78 -2.07 4.39
C TYR A 309 -19.87 -0.92 5.38
N THR A 310 -19.48 0.29 4.95
CA THR A 310 -19.43 1.46 5.83
C THR A 310 -20.79 2.15 5.99
N VAL A 311 -21.62 2.21 4.95
CA VAL A 311 -22.89 3.00 4.96
C VAL A 311 -24.14 2.17 4.74
N ALA A 312 -24.01 0.87 4.43
CA ALA A 312 -25.09 -0.05 4.09
C ALA A 312 -25.94 0.40 2.88
N GLU A 313 -25.33 1.13 1.93
CA GLU A 313 -25.94 1.58 0.69
C GLU A 313 -25.07 1.19 -0.51
N GLU A 314 -25.71 0.64 -1.55
CA GLU A 314 -25.01 0.33 -2.82
C GLU A 314 -24.87 1.63 -3.63
N LEU A 315 -23.64 1.98 -3.98
CA LEU A 315 -23.30 3.16 -4.77
C LEU A 315 -22.20 2.82 -5.77
N GLU A 316 -22.33 3.36 -6.97
CA GLU A 316 -21.35 3.15 -8.05
C GLU A 316 -20.33 4.28 -8.11
N MET A 317 -19.07 3.93 -8.23
CA MET A 317 -17.97 4.90 -8.36
C MET A 317 -18.03 5.70 -9.69
N GLY A 318 -18.65 5.12 -10.71
CA GLY A 318 -18.96 5.81 -11.97
C GLY A 318 -17.73 6.26 -12.77
N ILE A 319 -16.66 5.47 -12.74
CA ILE A 319 -15.47 5.65 -13.60
C ILE A 319 -15.78 5.20 -15.02
N PHE A 320 -16.54 4.12 -15.13
CA PHE A 320 -16.87 3.49 -16.41
C PHE A 320 -18.36 3.51 -16.66
N PRO A 321 -18.82 3.71 -17.94
CA PRO A 321 -20.20 3.43 -18.30
C PRO A 321 -20.44 1.92 -18.14
N LYS A 322 -21.59 1.54 -17.56
CA LYS A 322 -22.01 0.13 -17.55
C LYS A 322 -22.02 -0.41 -18.98
N PRO A 323 -21.47 -1.60 -19.26
CA PRO A 323 -21.77 -2.29 -20.51
C PRO A 323 -23.29 -2.48 -20.60
N MET A 324 -23.88 -2.03 -21.71
CA MET A 324 -25.28 -2.25 -22.02
C MET A 324 -25.58 -3.73 -22.23
#